data_cd3cdaf3834a020f2c29102d22fda221
#
_entry.id   cd3cdaf3834a020f2c29102d22fda221
#
_cell.length_a   1.000
_cell.length_b   1.000
_cell.length_c   1.000
_cell.angle_alpha   90.00
_cell.angle_beta   90.00
_cell.angle_gamma   90.00
#
_symmetry.space_group_name_H-M   'P 1'
#
loop_
_entity.id
_entity.type
_entity.pdbx_description
1 polymer ?
#
loop_
_entity_poly.entity_id
_entity_poly.type
_entity_poly.pdbx_seq_one_letter_code
_entity_poly.pdbx_strand_id
1 'polypeptide(L)' 'MDVITYSDARAQLKAVMDRAINDREEVIVTRKRGEAVVVVSLDTWNAITETLY' A
#
# COMPACT_ATOMS: atom_id res chain seq x y z
N MET A 1 -8.67 1.32 -4.19
CA MET A 1 -7.66 0.27 -3.99
C MET A 1 -6.95 0.01 -5.31
N ASP A 2 -5.65 -0.01 -5.30
CA ASP A 2 -4.84 -0.20 -6.51
C ASP A 2 -4.02 -1.47 -6.36
N VAL A 3 -3.82 -2.20 -7.45
CA VAL A 3 -3.07 -3.46 -7.45
C VAL A 3 -1.94 -3.35 -8.45
N ILE A 4 -0.71 -3.49 -7.99
CA ILE A 4 0.47 -3.42 -8.85
C ILE A 4 1.41 -4.58 -8.54
N THR A 5 2.31 -4.87 -9.48
CA THR A 5 3.33 -5.90 -9.29
C THR A 5 4.46 -5.37 -8.43
N TYR A 6 5.23 -6.29 -7.85
CA TYR A 6 6.45 -5.95 -7.13
C TYR A 6 7.42 -5.12 -8.01
N SER A 7 7.58 -5.53 -9.26
CA SER A 7 8.49 -4.83 -10.17
C SER A 7 8.08 -3.37 -10.39
N ASP A 8 6.77 -3.14 -10.57
CA ASP A 8 6.24 -1.79 -10.73
C ASP A 8 6.38 -0.98 -9.44
N ALA A 9 6.09 -1.60 -8.30
CA ALA A 9 6.23 -0.94 -7.00
C ALA A 9 7.68 -0.53 -6.77
N ARG A 10 8.62 -1.42 -7.06
CA ARG A 10 10.05 -1.13 -6.91
C ARG A 10 10.50 0.03 -7.79
N ALA A 11 10.04 0.03 -9.05
CA ALA A 11 10.42 1.07 -10.00
C ALA A 11 9.82 2.44 -9.63
N GLN A 12 8.67 2.45 -8.97
CA GLN A 12 7.92 3.68 -8.70
C GLN A 12 7.59 3.82 -7.21
N LEU A 13 8.51 3.43 -6.35
CA LEU A 13 8.24 3.39 -4.91
C LEU A 13 7.83 4.74 -4.34
N LYS A 14 8.49 5.82 -4.77
CA LYS A 14 8.12 7.16 -4.33
C LYS A 14 6.66 7.47 -4.69
N ALA A 15 6.26 7.17 -5.92
CA ALA A 15 4.89 7.42 -6.37
C ALA A 15 3.89 6.57 -5.60
N VAL A 16 4.24 5.33 -5.28
CA VAL A 16 3.40 4.44 -4.49
C VAL A 16 3.19 5.00 -3.09
N MET A 17 4.26 5.45 -2.46
CA MET A 17 4.20 6.04 -1.12
C MET A 17 3.41 7.35 -1.13
N ASP A 18 3.64 8.21 -2.12
CA ASP A 18 2.89 9.46 -2.25
C ASP A 18 1.39 9.20 -2.40
N ARG A 19 1.02 8.19 -3.18
CA ARG A 19 -0.38 7.82 -3.37
C ARG A 19 -1.01 7.35 -2.06
N ALA A 20 -0.30 6.51 -1.33
CA ALA A 20 -0.79 6.01 -0.05
C ALA A 20 -0.98 7.14 0.98
N ILE A 21 -0.10 8.14 0.96
CA ILE A 21 -0.14 9.25 1.92
C ILE A 21 -1.15 10.31 1.48
N ASN A 22 -1.05 10.79 0.25
CA ASN A 22 -1.83 11.94 -0.22
C ASN A 22 -3.26 11.57 -0.56
N ASP A 23 -3.45 10.42 -1.20
CA ASP A 23 -4.78 9.96 -1.65
C ASP A 23 -5.42 9.01 -0.66
N ARG A 24 -4.69 8.63 0.39
CA ARG A 24 -5.14 7.66 1.39
C ARG A 24 -5.62 6.37 0.75
N GLU A 25 -5.00 5.99 -0.34
CA GLU A 25 -5.35 4.81 -1.10
C GLU A 25 -4.52 3.61 -0.68
N GLU A 26 -5.17 2.47 -0.54
CA GLU A 26 -4.45 1.22 -0.30
C GLU A 26 -3.86 0.73 -1.62
N VAL A 27 -2.58 0.40 -1.61
CA VAL A 27 -1.89 -0.16 -2.78
C VAL A 27 -1.51 -1.60 -2.46
N ILE A 28 -2.05 -2.53 -3.22
CA ILE A 28 -1.71 -3.95 -3.07
C ILE A 28 -0.56 -4.26 -3.99
N VAL A 29 0.53 -4.78 -3.42
CA VAL A 29 1.72 -5.17 -4.16
C VAL A 29 1.80 -6.69 -4.19
N THR A 30 1.77 -7.25 -5.39
CA THR A 30 1.78 -8.70 -5.57
C THR A 30 3.17 -9.21 -5.94
N ARG A 31 3.45 -10.42 -5.53
CA ARG A 31 4.67 -11.13 -5.89
C ARG A 31 4.34 -12.38 -6.72
N LYS A 32 5.38 -12.98 -7.31
CA LYS A 32 5.22 -14.07 -8.27
C LYS A 32 4.49 -15.29 -7.73
N ARG A 33 4.56 -15.54 -6.44
CA ARG A 33 3.95 -16.74 -5.83
C ARG A 33 2.52 -16.51 -5.34
N GLY A 34 1.89 -15.43 -5.76
CA GLY A 34 0.57 -15.10 -5.28
C GLY A 34 0.55 -14.43 -3.92
N GLU A 35 1.72 -14.20 -3.34
CA GLU A 35 1.82 -13.41 -2.11
C GLU A 35 1.51 -11.96 -2.40
N ALA A 36 0.89 -11.29 -1.45
CA ALA A 36 0.55 -9.88 -1.59
C ALA A 36 0.70 -9.16 -0.25
N VAL A 37 1.03 -7.88 -0.34
CA VAL A 37 1.09 -7.00 0.82
C VAL A 37 0.27 -5.75 0.53
N VAL A 38 -0.14 -5.06 1.57
CA VAL A 38 -0.86 -3.80 1.43
C VAL A 38 0.06 -2.68 1.88
N VAL A 39 0.21 -1.66 1.04
CA VAL A 39 0.94 -0.44 1.39
C VAL A 39 -0.09 0.62 1.73
N VAL A 40 -0.03 1.13 2.95
CA VAL A 40 -0.90 2.20 3.44
C VAL A 40 -0.07 3.21 4.21
N SER A 41 -0.59 4.44 4.35
CA SER A 41 0.08 5.42 5.20
C SER A 41 0.01 4.97 6.66
N LEU A 42 0.96 5.46 7.45
CA LEU A 42 0.94 5.18 8.89
C LEU A 42 -0.33 5.72 9.54
N ASP A 43 -0.80 6.87 9.09
CA ASP A 43 -2.05 7.45 9.59
C ASP A 43 -3.24 6.52 9.33
N THR A 44 -3.33 5.97 8.12
CA THR A 44 -4.38 5.01 7.78
C THR A 44 -4.30 3.77 8.65
N TRP A 45 -3.10 3.24 8.84
CA TRP A 45 -2.87 2.07 9.69
C TRP A 45 -3.31 2.33 11.12
N ASN A 46 -2.92 3.50 11.66
CA ASN A 46 -3.31 3.88 13.02
C ASN A 46 -4.83 3.99 13.19
N ALA A 47 -5.51 4.56 12.18
CA ALA A 47 -6.96 4.66 12.21
C ALA A 47 -7.63 3.28 12.22
N ILE A 48 -7.12 2.35 11.43
CA ILE A 48 -7.63 0.99 11.39
C ILE A 48 -7.43 0.30 12.74
N THR A 49 -6.24 0.40 13.31
CA THR A 49 -5.90 -0.27 14.57
C THR A 49 -6.64 0.35 15.75
N GLU A 50 -6.86 1.65 15.76
CA GLU A 50 -7.66 2.31 16.79
C GLU A 50 -9.10 1.80 16.79
N THR A 51 -9.64 1.52 15.62
CA THR A 51 -11.00 0.99 15.50
C THR A 51 -11.11 -0.42 16.04
N LEU A 52 -10.03 -1.20 15.96
CA LEU A 52 -10.02 -2.60 16.41
C LEU A 52 -9.82 -2.75 17.91
N TYR A 53 -9.33 -1.74 18.57
CA TYR A 53 -9.08 -1.72 20.00
C TYR A 53 -9.98 -0.71 20.70
#